data_039027d1aef0718ff39cae36203502ee
#
_entry.id   039027d1aef0718ff39cae36203502ee
#
_cell.length_a   1.000
_cell.length_b   1.000
_cell.length_c   1.000
_cell.angle_alpha   90.00
_cell.angle_beta   90.00
_cell.angle_gamma   90.00
#
_symmetry.space_group_name_H-M   'P 1'
#
loop_
_entity.id
_entity.type
_entity.pdbx_description
1 polymer ?
#
loop_
_entity_poly.entity_id
_entity_poly.type
_entity_poly.pdbx_seq_one_letter_code
_entity_poly.pdbx_strand_id
1 'polypeptide(L)'
;ILAILVLYLFLRDARATLITGLAIPVSVIGTFVLMYMFDLSLNIMSLGGIALAVGMLVDNAVVVLENIVRHREEGRSRVAAARLGTSEVGTAITAATLTSVAVFFPMVFITGIAGQLFRDQALTVSFSLLFSLVVAMTLVPMLAAGKPEYQLADPDRQPGAGGRLVARVLGWKRW
;
A
#
# COMPACT_ATOMS: atom_id res chain seq x y z
N ILE A 1 -0.97 7.96 -14.47
CA ILE A 1 -0.69 7.00 -15.55
C ILE A 1 0.77 6.58 -15.52
N LEU A 2 1.74 7.52 -15.54
CA LEU A 2 3.17 7.21 -15.50
C LEU A 2 3.56 6.38 -14.26
N ALA A 3 3.06 6.75 -13.07
CA ALA A 3 3.31 6.03 -11.83
C ALA A 3 2.84 4.56 -11.91
N ILE A 4 1.65 4.31 -12.47
CA ILE A 4 1.12 2.95 -12.63
C ILE A 4 1.98 2.14 -13.60
N LEU A 5 2.47 2.76 -14.67
CA LEU A 5 3.35 2.12 -15.64
C LEU A 5 4.70 1.74 -15.02
N VAL A 6 5.30 2.65 -14.24
CA VAL A 6 6.55 2.40 -13.50
C VAL A 6 6.34 1.29 -12.46
N LEU A 7 5.24 1.33 -11.72
CA LEU A 7 4.88 0.28 -10.75
C LEU A 7 4.71 -1.08 -11.42
N TYR A 8 4.04 -1.13 -12.59
CA TYR A 8 3.88 -2.36 -13.35
C TYR A 8 5.22 -2.94 -13.81
N LEU A 9 6.12 -2.07 -14.28
CA LEU A 9 7.46 -2.47 -14.70
C LEU A 9 8.28 -3.03 -13.53
N PHE A 10 8.13 -2.42 -12.34
CA PHE A 10 8.86 -2.80 -11.13
C PHE A 10 8.32 -4.09 -10.51
N LEU A 11 7.01 -4.17 -10.26
CA LEU A 11 6.39 -5.31 -9.60
C LEU A 11 6.15 -6.51 -10.53
N ARG A 12 6.13 -6.31 -11.86
CA ARG A 12 5.87 -7.35 -12.87
C ARG A 12 4.59 -8.18 -12.62
N ASP A 13 3.69 -7.69 -11.79
CA ASP A 13 2.41 -8.31 -11.43
C ASP A 13 1.29 -7.28 -11.57
N ALA A 14 0.37 -7.53 -12.50
CA ALA A 14 -0.77 -6.65 -12.75
C ALA A 14 -1.69 -6.50 -11.52
N ARG A 15 -1.81 -7.56 -10.72
CA ARG A 15 -2.63 -7.55 -9.50
C ARG A 15 -1.99 -6.67 -8.41
N ALA A 16 -0.69 -6.80 -8.22
CA ALA A 16 0.08 -5.98 -7.30
C ALA A 16 0.00 -4.50 -7.67
N THR A 17 0.17 -4.19 -8.96
CA THR A 17 0.05 -2.83 -9.51
C THR A 17 -1.35 -2.25 -9.27
N LEU A 18 -2.40 -3.05 -9.45
CA LEU A 18 -3.78 -2.61 -9.24
C LEU A 18 -4.07 -2.33 -7.75
N ILE A 19 -3.56 -3.16 -6.84
CA ILE A 19 -3.70 -2.95 -5.39
C ILE A 19 -3.02 -1.65 -4.96
N THR A 20 -1.78 -1.44 -5.39
CA THR A 20 -1.05 -0.19 -5.10
C THR A 20 -1.72 1.01 -5.74
N GLY A 21 -2.16 0.86 -7.01
CA GLY A 21 -2.90 1.90 -7.73
C GLY A 21 -4.21 2.31 -7.05
N LEU A 22 -4.89 1.38 -6.38
CA LEU A 22 -6.11 1.65 -5.61
C LEU A 22 -5.79 2.30 -4.25
N ALA A 23 -4.66 1.98 -3.64
CA ALA A 23 -4.24 2.56 -2.37
C ALA A 23 -4.02 4.08 -2.47
N ILE A 24 -3.54 4.58 -3.62
CA ILE A 24 -3.30 6.01 -3.84
C ILE A 24 -4.60 6.84 -3.69
N PRO A 25 -5.66 6.60 -4.49
CA PRO A 25 -6.88 7.41 -4.37
C PRO A 25 -7.54 7.27 -3.00
N VAL A 26 -7.49 6.09 -2.38
CA VAL A 26 -8.02 5.89 -1.03
C VAL A 26 -7.27 6.75 -0.01
N SER A 27 -5.94 6.81 -0.10
CA SER A 27 -5.11 7.64 0.78
C SER A 27 -5.36 9.13 0.56
N VAL A 28 -5.53 9.57 -0.68
CA VAL A 28 -5.85 10.97 -1.00
C VAL A 28 -7.23 11.36 -0.45
N ILE A 29 -8.23 10.52 -0.64
CA ILE A 29 -9.58 10.76 -0.10
C ILE A 29 -9.52 10.82 1.43
N GLY A 30 -8.80 9.91 2.07
CA GLY A 30 -8.61 9.93 3.51
C GLY A 30 -7.89 11.19 4.01
N THR A 31 -6.94 11.71 3.24
CA THR A 31 -6.28 13.00 3.53
C THR A 31 -7.29 14.14 3.51
N PHE A 32 -8.18 14.20 2.51
CA PHE A 32 -9.23 15.22 2.46
C PHE A 32 -10.19 15.14 3.65
N VAL A 33 -10.54 13.93 4.08
CA VAL A 33 -11.38 13.74 5.28
C VAL A 33 -10.68 14.29 6.52
N LEU A 34 -9.39 14.01 6.71
CA LEU A 34 -8.61 14.56 7.82
C LEU A 34 -8.49 16.08 7.73
N MET A 35 -8.21 16.63 6.55
CA MET A 35 -8.18 18.08 6.36
C MET A 35 -9.50 18.74 6.75
N TYR A 36 -10.62 18.14 6.37
CA TYR A 36 -11.96 18.64 6.74
C TYR A 36 -12.18 18.58 8.26
N MET A 37 -11.78 17.49 8.93
CA MET A 37 -11.93 17.33 10.38
C MET A 37 -11.08 18.31 11.19
N PHE A 38 -9.96 18.77 10.64
CA PHE A 38 -9.03 19.70 11.30
C PHE A 38 -9.13 21.14 10.76
N ASP A 39 -10.22 21.47 10.04
CA ASP A 39 -10.48 22.79 9.46
C ASP A 39 -9.32 23.35 8.63
N LEU A 40 -8.60 22.47 7.92
CA LEU A 40 -7.55 22.89 7.00
C LEU A 40 -8.15 23.32 5.68
N SER A 41 -7.81 24.55 5.24
CA SER A 41 -8.30 25.09 3.98
C SER A 41 -7.57 24.49 2.78
N LEU A 42 -8.33 24.30 1.69
CA LEU A 42 -7.77 23.94 0.39
C LEU A 42 -7.19 25.20 -0.27
N ASN A 43 -5.90 25.37 -0.11
CA ASN A 43 -5.13 26.46 -0.74
C ASN A 43 -3.97 25.88 -1.57
N ILE A 44 -3.23 26.75 -2.25
CA ILE A 44 -2.10 26.32 -3.10
C ILE A 44 -1.06 25.53 -2.30
N MET A 45 -0.83 25.89 -1.04
CA MET A 45 0.16 25.21 -0.19
C MET A 45 -0.33 23.82 0.25
N SER A 46 -1.59 23.69 0.66
CA SER A 46 -2.15 22.38 1.00
C SER A 46 -2.26 21.46 -0.22
N LEU A 47 -2.62 21.99 -1.39
CA LEU A 47 -2.59 21.22 -2.65
C LEU A 47 -1.17 20.80 -3.02
N GLY A 48 -0.17 21.69 -2.84
CA GLY A 48 1.25 21.37 -2.99
C GLY A 48 1.68 20.27 -2.01
N GLY A 49 1.18 20.32 -0.77
CA GLY A 49 1.37 19.27 0.23
C GLY A 49 0.81 17.91 -0.20
N ILE A 50 -0.40 17.89 -0.76
CA ILE A 50 -1.00 16.65 -1.31
C ILE A 50 -0.16 16.12 -2.48
N ALA A 51 0.26 16.98 -3.40
CA ALA A 51 1.05 16.59 -4.55
C ALA A 51 2.40 15.96 -4.13
N LEU A 52 3.07 16.56 -3.14
CA LEU A 52 4.29 16.05 -2.54
C LEU A 52 4.03 14.71 -1.83
N ALA A 53 2.96 14.65 -1.05
CA ALA A 53 2.59 13.44 -0.32
C ALA A 53 2.26 12.28 -1.26
N VAL A 54 1.55 12.51 -2.38
CA VAL A 54 1.24 11.45 -3.36
C VAL A 54 2.48 10.73 -3.85
N GLY A 55 3.60 11.44 -4.04
CA GLY A 55 4.88 10.82 -4.38
C GLY A 55 5.41 9.88 -3.28
N MET A 56 5.18 10.22 -2.01
CA MET A 56 5.64 9.45 -0.85
C MET A 56 4.64 8.38 -0.39
N LEU A 57 3.35 8.50 -0.77
CA LEU A 57 2.29 7.55 -0.39
C LEU A 57 2.51 6.16 -0.99
N VAL A 58 3.07 6.12 -2.19
CA VAL A 58 3.29 4.89 -2.95
C VAL A 58 4.30 3.98 -2.26
N ASP A 59 5.33 4.56 -1.65
CA ASP A 59 6.45 3.82 -1.08
C ASP A 59 6.02 2.83 0.00
N ASN A 60 5.18 3.25 0.95
CA ASN A 60 4.69 2.38 2.02
C ASN A 60 3.91 1.18 1.47
N ALA A 61 3.02 1.41 0.50
CA ALA A 61 2.20 0.37 -0.11
C ALA A 61 3.05 -0.62 -0.93
N VAL A 62 4.06 -0.11 -1.65
CA VAL A 62 4.97 -0.93 -2.47
C VAL A 62 5.80 -1.84 -1.59
N VAL A 63 6.41 -1.33 -0.52
CA VAL A 63 7.25 -2.14 0.38
C VAL A 63 6.47 -3.26 1.06
N VAL A 64 5.23 -2.98 1.53
CA VAL A 64 4.35 -4.01 2.10
C VAL A 64 4.01 -5.07 1.06
N LEU A 65 3.64 -4.64 -0.15
CA LEU A 65 3.19 -5.54 -1.19
C LEU A 65 4.34 -6.41 -1.74
N GLU A 66 5.52 -5.83 -1.92
CA GLU A 66 6.72 -6.55 -2.34
C GLU A 66 7.06 -7.68 -1.36
N ASN A 67 7.04 -7.38 -0.06
CA ASN A 67 7.30 -8.40 0.96
C ASN A 67 6.21 -9.49 0.99
N ILE A 68 4.95 -9.13 0.78
CA ILE A 68 3.85 -10.10 0.64
C ILE A 68 4.06 -11.00 -0.60
N VAL A 69 4.46 -10.43 -1.74
CA VAL A 69 4.74 -11.18 -2.97
C VAL A 69 5.91 -12.13 -2.75
N ARG A 70 7.01 -11.68 -2.12
CA ARG A 70 8.14 -12.54 -1.77
C ARG A 70 7.72 -13.77 -0.96
N HIS A 71 6.92 -13.59 0.09
CA HIS A 71 6.40 -14.71 0.88
C HIS A 71 5.49 -15.65 0.09
N ARG A 72 4.80 -15.14 -0.92
CA ARG A 72 4.01 -15.98 -1.84
C ARG A 72 4.89 -16.81 -2.77
N GLU A 73 5.98 -16.24 -3.26
CA GLU A 73 6.97 -16.95 -4.08
C GLU A 73 7.67 -18.07 -3.30
N GLU A 74 7.82 -17.89 -1.98
CA GLU A 74 8.29 -18.93 -1.06
C GLU A 74 7.27 -20.09 -0.85
N GLY A 75 6.12 -20.06 -1.53
CA GLY A 75 5.10 -21.11 -1.48
C GLY A 75 4.09 -21.00 -0.33
N ARG A 76 4.04 -19.88 0.37
CA ARG A 76 3.06 -19.65 1.45
C ARG A 76 1.68 -19.36 0.90
N SER A 77 0.64 -19.71 1.66
CA SER A 77 -0.74 -19.37 1.32
C SER A 77 -0.92 -17.83 1.30
N ARG A 78 -1.89 -17.34 0.52
CA ARG A 78 -2.15 -15.89 0.36
C ARG A 78 -2.33 -15.17 1.69
N VAL A 79 -3.11 -15.77 2.60
CA VAL A 79 -3.40 -15.19 3.92
C VAL A 79 -2.14 -15.20 4.81
N ALA A 80 -1.38 -16.30 4.81
CA ALA A 80 -0.15 -16.39 5.57
C ALA A 80 0.91 -15.42 5.05
N ALA A 81 1.08 -15.29 3.73
CA ALA A 81 1.98 -14.35 3.10
C ALA A 81 1.61 -12.90 3.42
N ALA A 82 0.31 -12.54 3.35
CA ALA A 82 -0.14 -11.21 3.69
C ALA A 82 0.13 -10.87 5.16
N ARG A 83 -0.15 -11.79 6.08
CA ARG A 83 0.08 -11.59 7.51
C ARG A 83 1.55 -11.46 7.85
N LEU A 84 2.37 -12.39 7.40
CA LEU A 84 3.80 -12.42 7.71
C LEU A 84 4.53 -11.28 7.01
N GLY A 85 4.29 -11.08 5.71
CA GLY A 85 4.91 -10.02 4.93
C GLY A 85 4.63 -8.63 5.50
N THR A 86 3.40 -8.37 5.96
CA THR A 86 3.07 -7.09 6.59
C THR A 86 3.69 -6.94 7.97
N SER A 87 3.67 -7.99 8.81
CA SER A 87 4.23 -7.91 10.17
C SER A 87 5.75 -7.71 10.18
N GLU A 88 6.45 -8.27 9.21
CA GLU A 88 7.91 -8.19 9.10
C GLU A 88 8.38 -6.76 8.79
N VAL A 89 7.71 -6.05 7.88
CA VAL A 89 8.09 -4.69 7.49
C VAL A 89 7.37 -3.59 8.27
N GLY A 90 6.34 -3.94 9.03
CA GLY A 90 5.46 -2.99 9.71
C GLY A 90 6.19 -2.01 10.62
N THR A 91 7.11 -2.50 11.43
CA THR A 91 7.91 -1.64 12.34
C THR A 91 8.80 -0.68 11.57
N ALA A 92 9.46 -1.16 10.51
CA ALA A 92 10.36 -0.34 9.69
C ALA A 92 9.59 0.78 8.97
N ILE A 93 8.45 0.46 8.34
CA ILE A 93 7.61 1.43 7.63
C ILE A 93 7.02 2.45 8.60
N THR A 94 6.56 2.01 9.78
CA THR A 94 6.05 2.92 10.81
C THR A 94 7.14 3.89 11.26
N ALA A 95 8.33 3.41 11.56
CA ALA A 95 9.45 4.25 11.96
C ALA A 95 9.84 5.25 10.85
N ALA A 96 9.93 4.80 9.60
CA ALA A 96 10.23 5.65 8.44
C ALA A 96 9.17 6.76 8.27
N THR A 97 7.88 6.40 8.34
CA THR A 97 6.78 7.35 8.22
C THR A 97 6.79 8.38 9.36
N LEU A 98 6.98 7.94 10.61
CA LEU A 98 7.09 8.85 11.76
C LEU A 98 8.29 9.78 11.65
N THR A 99 9.42 9.29 11.15
CA THR A 99 10.59 10.12 10.88
C THR A 99 10.29 11.19 9.84
N SER A 100 9.61 10.83 8.76
CA SER A 100 9.19 11.79 7.73
C SER A 100 8.23 12.84 8.31
N VAL A 101 7.25 12.45 9.11
CA VAL A 101 6.35 13.39 9.79
C VAL A 101 7.13 14.31 10.73
N ALA A 102 8.10 13.78 11.48
CA ALA A 102 8.93 14.56 12.39
C ALA A 102 9.75 15.65 11.69
N VAL A 103 10.14 15.44 10.42
CA VAL A 103 10.83 16.47 9.61
C VAL A 103 9.89 17.63 9.28
N PHE A 104 8.61 17.38 9.02
CA PHE A 104 7.64 18.43 8.71
C PHE A 104 7.08 19.12 9.97
N PHE A 105 7.10 18.45 11.12
CA PHE A 105 6.52 18.95 12.37
C PHE A 105 7.05 20.33 12.82
N PRO A 106 8.36 20.64 12.74
CA PRO A 106 8.87 21.97 13.11
C PRO A 106 8.27 23.11 12.29
N MET A 107 7.84 22.86 11.05
CA MET A 107 7.25 23.89 10.18
C MET A 107 5.92 24.42 10.72
N VAL A 108 5.24 23.65 11.58
CA VAL A 108 3.97 24.04 12.20
C VAL A 108 4.17 25.20 13.21
N PHE A 109 5.37 25.33 13.77
CA PHE A 109 5.70 26.34 14.79
C PHE A 109 6.32 27.63 14.20
N ILE A 110 6.51 27.70 12.90
CA ILE A 110 6.99 28.91 12.25
C ILE A 110 5.93 30.02 12.39
N THR A 111 6.33 31.21 12.82
CA THR A 111 5.45 32.36 13.01
C THR A 111 5.50 33.31 11.81
N GLY A 112 4.50 34.19 11.69
CA GLY A 112 4.40 35.16 10.60
C GLY A 112 3.70 34.61 9.35
N ILE A 113 3.74 35.38 8.26
CA ILE A 113 3.05 35.07 6.98
C ILE A 113 3.58 33.73 6.40
N ALA A 114 4.89 33.55 6.43
CA ALA A 114 5.51 32.30 5.99
C ALA A 114 5.05 31.11 6.81
N GLY A 115 4.88 31.28 8.13
CA GLY A 115 4.38 30.26 9.03
C GLY A 115 2.98 29.79 8.67
N GLN A 116 2.07 30.70 8.33
CA GLN A 116 0.70 30.32 7.91
C GLN A 116 0.72 29.46 6.65
N LEU A 117 1.55 29.79 5.68
CA LEU A 117 1.65 29.06 4.42
C LEU A 117 2.25 27.64 4.63
N PHE A 118 3.37 27.55 5.34
CA PHE A 118 4.07 26.28 5.56
C PHE A 118 3.35 25.36 6.54
N ARG A 119 2.59 25.92 7.50
CA ARG A 119 1.79 25.14 8.43
C ARG A 119 0.76 24.27 7.72
N ASP A 120 -0.01 24.85 6.80
CA ASP A 120 -1.02 24.10 6.06
C ASP A 120 -0.39 22.99 5.21
N GLN A 121 0.75 23.29 4.56
CA GLN A 121 1.49 22.28 3.82
C GLN A 121 2.02 21.16 4.71
N ALA A 122 2.66 21.49 5.84
CA ALA A 122 3.24 20.52 6.77
C ALA A 122 2.19 19.60 7.39
N LEU A 123 1.04 20.18 7.80
CA LEU A 123 -0.07 19.40 8.34
C LEU A 123 -0.68 18.49 7.28
N THR A 124 -0.87 18.98 6.06
CA THR A 124 -1.43 18.20 4.95
C THR A 124 -0.52 17.01 4.61
N VAL A 125 0.79 17.23 4.50
CA VAL A 125 1.77 16.15 4.26
C VAL A 125 1.74 15.13 5.39
N SER A 126 1.76 15.61 6.64
CA SER A 126 1.75 14.73 7.81
C SER A 126 0.50 13.86 7.87
N PHE A 127 -0.69 14.43 7.63
CA PHE A 127 -1.94 13.67 7.58
C PHE A 127 -1.96 12.67 6.44
N SER A 128 -1.46 13.06 5.27
CA SER A 128 -1.36 12.16 4.12
C SER A 128 -0.47 10.95 4.43
N LEU A 129 0.71 11.18 5.01
CA LEU A 129 1.65 10.12 5.37
C LEU A 129 1.08 9.17 6.42
N LEU A 130 0.46 9.71 7.48
CA LEU A 130 -0.16 8.89 8.52
C LEU A 130 -1.32 8.06 7.98
N PHE A 131 -2.17 8.65 7.14
CA PHE A 131 -3.27 7.91 6.52
C PHE A 131 -2.77 6.84 5.55
N SER A 132 -1.72 7.14 4.77
CA SER A 132 -1.05 6.15 3.92
C SER A 132 -0.52 4.97 4.70
N LEU A 133 0.11 5.21 5.85
CA LEU A 133 0.58 4.14 6.73
C LEU A 133 -0.57 3.22 7.14
N VAL A 134 -1.71 3.79 7.55
CA VAL A 134 -2.91 3.01 7.90
C VAL A 134 -3.40 2.18 6.70
N VAL A 135 -3.47 2.78 5.51
CA VAL A 135 -3.88 2.09 4.28
C VAL A 135 -2.90 0.97 3.93
N ALA A 136 -1.59 1.23 4.01
CA ALA A 136 -0.55 0.24 3.71
C ALA A 136 -0.58 -0.95 4.67
N MET A 137 -0.89 -0.72 5.94
CA MET A 137 -0.93 -1.77 6.96
C MET A 137 -2.26 -2.52 7.05
N THR A 138 -3.34 -1.98 6.46
CA THR A 138 -4.68 -2.57 6.53
C THR A 138 -5.23 -2.95 5.16
N LEU A 139 -5.43 -1.99 4.28
CA LEU A 139 -6.05 -2.19 2.97
C LEU A 139 -5.18 -3.05 2.04
N VAL A 140 -3.89 -2.77 1.98
CA VAL A 140 -2.96 -3.49 1.09
C VAL A 140 -2.90 -4.98 1.42
N PRO A 141 -2.64 -5.43 2.66
CA PRO A 141 -2.63 -6.86 2.97
C PRO A 141 -3.99 -7.51 2.83
N MET A 142 -5.10 -6.79 3.10
CA MET A 142 -6.45 -7.29 2.90
C MET A 142 -6.72 -7.60 1.42
N LEU A 143 -6.37 -6.69 0.51
CA LEU A 143 -6.53 -6.88 -0.93
C LEU A 143 -5.57 -7.94 -1.48
N ALA A 144 -4.35 -8.01 -0.95
CA ALA A 144 -3.35 -9.01 -1.34
C ALA A 144 -3.75 -10.43 -0.93
N ALA A 145 -4.34 -10.59 0.26
CA ALA A 145 -4.89 -11.87 0.71
C ALA A 145 -6.04 -12.36 -0.20
N GLY A 146 -6.84 -11.44 -0.75
CA GLY A 146 -7.99 -11.76 -1.60
C GLY A 146 -9.09 -12.46 -0.81
N LYS A 147 -10.05 -13.06 -1.54
CA LYS A 147 -11.05 -13.93 -0.88
C LYS A 147 -10.30 -15.07 -0.20
N PRO A 148 -10.60 -15.36 1.08
CA PRO A 148 -10.08 -16.57 1.70
C PRO A 148 -10.46 -17.72 0.77
N GLU A 149 -9.47 -18.38 0.23
CA GLU A 149 -9.65 -19.68 -0.37
C GLU A 149 -10.04 -20.57 0.81
N TYR A 150 -11.35 -20.75 1.00
CA TYR A 150 -11.86 -21.76 1.86
C TYR A 150 -11.43 -23.08 1.19
N GLN A 151 -10.18 -23.44 1.36
CA GLN A 151 -9.80 -24.84 1.33
C GLN A 151 -10.51 -25.46 2.53
N LEU A 152 -11.78 -25.81 2.29
CA LEU A 152 -12.26 -27.03 2.85
C LEU A 152 -11.20 -28.05 2.42
N ALA A 153 -10.26 -28.33 3.30
CA ALA A 153 -9.46 -29.53 3.20
C ALA A 153 -10.49 -30.66 3.30
N ASP A 154 -11.05 -31.01 2.15
CA ASP A 154 -11.72 -32.27 1.95
C ASP A 154 -10.58 -33.27 1.74
N PRO A 155 -10.21 -34.04 2.78
CA PRO A 155 -9.14 -35.02 2.68
C PRO A 155 -9.45 -36.11 1.64
N ASP A 156 -10.71 -36.21 1.15
CA ASP A 156 -11.20 -37.21 0.24
C ASP A 156 -11.46 -36.73 -1.20
N ARG A 157 -11.13 -35.49 -1.53
CA ARG A 157 -11.28 -35.01 -2.91
C ARG A 157 -10.18 -35.58 -3.80
N GLN A 158 -10.35 -36.81 -4.23
CA GLN A 158 -9.58 -37.37 -5.33
C GLN A 158 -9.70 -36.41 -6.55
N PRO A 159 -8.60 -36.06 -7.21
CA PRO A 159 -8.65 -35.21 -8.39
C PRO A 159 -9.53 -35.90 -9.45
N GLY A 160 -10.66 -35.24 -9.74
CA GLY A 160 -11.58 -35.73 -10.76
C GLY A 160 -10.87 -36.02 -12.08
N ALA A 161 -11.40 -36.96 -12.87
CA ALA A 161 -10.78 -37.46 -14.12
C ALA A 161 -10.29 -36.34 -15.08
N GLY A 162 -10.91 -35.13 -15.05
CA GLY A 162 -10.48 -33.96 -15.80
C GLY A 162 -9.15 -33.35 -15.33
N GLY A 163 -8.86 -33.38 -14.05
CA GLY A 163 -7.59 -32.87 -13.52
C GLY A 163 -6.38 -33.72 -13.92
N ARG A 164 -6.57 -35.01 -14.10
CA ARG A 164 -5.53 -35.93 -14.57
C ARG A 164 -5.16 -35.73 -16.04
N LEU A 165 -6.11 -35.35 -16.88
CA LEU A 165 -5.87 -35.03 -18.30
C LEU A 165 -5.10 -33.71 -18.45
N VAL A 166 -5.46 -32.68 -17.70
CA VAL A 166 -4.77 -31.38 -17.72
C VAL A 166 -3.34 -31.50 -17.18
N ALA A 167 -3.11 -32.26 -16.11
CA ALA A 167 -1.77 -32.51 -15.60
C ALA A 167 -0.89 -33.28 -16.58
N ARG A 168 -1.48 -34.17 -17.41
CA ARG A 168 -0.75 -34.93 -18.45
C ARG A 168 -0.42 -34.08 -19.67
N VAL A 169 -1.25 -33.11 -20.01
CA VAL A 169 -1.04 -32.21 -21.16
C VAL A 169 -0.09 -31.04 -20.81
N LEU A 170 -0.14 -30.55 -19.55
CA LEU A 170 0.75 -29.46 -19.07
C LEU A 170 2.08 -29.96 -18.49
N GLY A 171 2.28 -31.27 -18.36
CA GLY A 171 3.50 -31.89 -17.86
C GLY A 171 4.72 -31.81 -18.77
N TRP A 172 4.60 -31.09 -19.87
CA TRP A 172 5.72 -30.86 -20.80
C TRP A 172 6.27 -29.44 -20.69
N LYS A 173 6.69 -28.94 -19.61
CA LYS A 173 7.70 -27.87 -19.56
C LYS A 173 8.11 -27.60 -18.12
N ARG A 174 8.95 -28.46 -17.63
CA ARG A 174 9.88 -28.10 -16.55
C ARG A 174 11.24 -28.62 -16.95
N TRP A 175 12.00 -27.77 -17.59
CA TRP A 175 13.45 -27.73 -17.59
C TRP A 175 13.83 -26.32 -17.22
#